data_85c1c7035a2dedfd5fa2f6afd3e2ae87
#
_entry.id   85c1c7035a2dedfd5fa2f6afd3e2ae87
#
_cell.length_a   1.000
_cell.length_b   1.000
_cell.length_c   1.000
_cell.angle_alpha   90.00
_cell.angle_beta   90.00
_cell.angle_gamma   90.00
#
_symmetry.space_group_name_H-M   'P 1'
#
loop_
_entity.id
_entity.type
_entity.pdbx_description
1 polymer ?
#
loop_
_entity_poly.entity_id
_entity_poly.type
_entity_poly.pdbx_seq_one_letter_code
_entity_poly.pdbx_strand_id
1 'polypeptide(L)'
;NTSKKNRLISSASISYKITDKLKFKLSGGADITEFSFEDFAPISTPSHESGYLKTQTNSNRTINADAVLTYSTNLGKNMSLVGTAGLNLYRVDNFQTTITGKDMAEPEIKKINSFSDKTIVESPYQRQINSAYAMVNLGYKNFAYLDVTVRADNTSTLINNTYVYPSVSGSFIFSELLPSSVSKILSFGKVRASWAE
;
A
#
# COMPACT_ATOMS: atom_id res chain seq x y z
N ASN A 1 -0.10 -7.88 -32.04
CA ASN A 1 -0.13 -7.20 -30.72
C ASN A 1 1.16 -7.48 -30.00
N THR A 2 1.75 -6.46 -29.42
CA THR A 2 2.98 -6.56 -28.62
C THR A 2 2.78 -5.85 -27.29
N SER A 3 3.23 -6.46 -26.18
CA SER A 3 3.22 -5.82 -24.89
C SER A 3 4.55 -5.99 -24.18
N LYS A 4 4.97 -4.98 -23.44
CA LYS A 4 6.18 -4.99 -22.62
C LYS A 4 5.88 -4.39 -21.27
N LYS A 5 6.33 -5.05 -20.20
CA LYS A 5 6.21 -4.58 -18.82
C LYS A 5 7.55 -4.64 -18.12
N ASN A 6 7.98 -3.51 -17.58
CA ASN A 6 9.14 -3.41 -16.70
C ASN A 6 8.65 -3.02 -15.31
N ARG A 7 9.19 -3.64 -14.27
CA ARG A 7 8.83 -3.31 -12.88
C ARG A 7 10.08 -3.29 -12.02
N LEU A 8 10.22 -2.24 -11.24
CA LEU A 8 11.25 -2.07 -10.22
C LEU A 8 10.58 -1.94 -8.86
N ILE A 9 10.94 -2.82 -7.94
CA ILE A 9 10.52 -2.73 -6.54
C ILE A 9 11.78 -2.53 -5.71
N SER A 10 11.78 -1.50 -4.89
CA SER A 10 12.88 -1.19 -3.98
C SER A 10 12.34 -0.83 -2.60
N SER A 11 13.09 -1.22 -1.56
CA SER A 11 12.81 -0.80 -0.19
C SER A 11 14.09 -0.68 0.61
N ALA A 12 14.09 0.26 1.57
CA ALA A 12 15.17 0.45 2.52
C ALA A 12 14.59 0.79 3.89
N SER A 13 15.29 0.41 4.95
CA SER A 13 14.94 0.82 6.30
C SER A 13 16.18 1.02 7.16
N ILE A 14 16.10 2.01 8.05
CA ILE A 14 17.10 2.29 9.08
C ILE A 14 16.40 2.24 10.43
N SER A 15 17.01 1.55 11.39
CA SER A 15 16.53 1.50 12.77
C SER A 15 17.64 2.03 13.68
N TYR A 16 17.27 2.93 14.57
CA TYR A 16 18.19 3.52 15.55
C TYR A 16 17.65 3.33 16.97
N LYS A 17 18.44 2.75 17.83
CA LYS A 17 18.13 2.57 19.24
C LYS A 17 18.58 3.81 20.00
N ILE A 18 17.66 4.71 20.32
CA ILE A 18 17.94 5.96 21.01
C ILE A 18 18.32 5.68 22.47
N THR A 19 17.54 4.79 23.11
CA THR A 19 17.81 4.24 24.45
C THR A 19 17.42 2.77 24.47
N ASP A 20 17.64 2.07 25.58
CA ASP A 20 17.19 0.68 25.74
C ASP A 20 15.68 0.51 25.64
N LYS A 21 14.91 1.58 25.88
CA LYS A 21 13.46 1.60 25.84
C LYS A 21 12.88 2.28 24.62
N LEU A 22 13.65 3.11 23.91
CA LEU A 22 13.18 3.95 22.82
C LEU A 22 13.91 3.62 21.52
N LYS A 23 13.16 3.23 20.50
CA LYS A 23 13.63 2.88 19.16
C LYS A 23 12.95 3.75 18.12
N PHE A 24 13.73 4.31 17.20
CA PHE A 24 13.25 4.97 16.00
C PHE A 24 13.49 4.09 14.78
N LYS A 25 12.53 4.04 13.86
CA LYS A 25 12.67 3.37 12.58
C LYS A 25 12.17 4.28 11.46
N LEU A 26 12.99 4.47 10.44
CA LEU A 26 12.60 5.07 9.17
C LEU A 26 12.62 3.99 8.10
N SER A 27 11.56 3.87 7.32
CA SER A 27 11.48 2.93 6.20
C SER A 27 10.83 3.59 5.01
N GLY A 28 11.22 3.18 3.80
CA GLY A 28 10.63 3.67 2.58
C GLY A 28 10.78 2.64 1.47
N GLY A 29 9.86 2.70 0.52
CA GLY A 29 9.86 1.83 -0.66
C GLY A 29 9.22 2.51 -1.85
N ALA A 30 9.62 2.06 -3.03
CA ALA A 30 9.05 2.48 -4.30
C ALA A 30 8.75 1.24 -5.16
N ASP A 31 7.60 1.26 -5.81
CA ASP A 31 7.18 0.31 -6.84
C ASP A 31 6.90 1.10 -8.11
N ILE A 32 7.72 0.90 -9.12
CA ILE A 32 7.65 1.60 -10.40
C ILE A 32 7.37 0.57 -11.48
N THR A 33 6.27 0.76 -12.20
CA THR A 33 5.87 -0.12 -13.30
C THR A 33 5.69 0.72 -14.56
N GLU A 34 6.42 0.34 -15.61
CA GLU A 34 6.26 0.87 -16.95
C GLU A 34 5.64 -0.23 -17.83
N PHE A 35 4.51 0.08 -18.44
CA PHE A 35 3.81 -0.82 -19.34
C PHE A 35 3.64 -0.16 -20.70
N SER A 36 3.95 -0.87 -21.76
CA SER A 36 3.68 -0.46 -23.14
C SER A 36 2.93 -1.55 -23.89
N PHE A 37 1.97 -1.13 -24.69
CA PHE A 37 1.15 -1.99 -25.52
C PHE A 37 1.06 -1.39 -26.91
N GLU A 38 1.18 -2.21 -27.93
CA GLU A 38 0.98 -1.86 -29.33
C GLU A 38 0.05 -2.85 -29.98
N ASP A 39 -0.96 -2.34 -30.65
CA ASP A 39 -1.90 -3.06 -31.48
C ASP A 39 -1.90 -2.45 -32.88
N PHE A 40 -1.59 -3.25 -33.87
CA PHE A 40 -1.46 -2.83 -35.25
C PHE A 40 -2.28 -3.75 -36.18
N ALA A 41 -3.08 -3.13 -37.02
CA ALA A 41 -3.78 -3.80 -38.10
C ALA A 41 -3.41 -3.12 -39.45
N PRO A 42 -2.86 -3.86 -40.40
CA PRO A 42 -2.55 -3.32 -41.73
C PRO A 42 -3.85 -3.01 -42.50
N ILE A 43 -3.71 -2.28 -43.59
CA ILE A 43 -4.79 -2.03 -44.56
C ILE A 43 -5.39 -3.35 -45.02
N SER A 44 -6.68 -3.37 -45.29
CA SER A 44 -7.49 -4.55 -45.64
C SER A 44 -7.68 -5.60 -44.53
N THR A 45 -7.38 -5.23 -43.26
CA THR A 45 -7.75 -6.08 -42.12
C THR A 45 -9.26 -5.96 -41.88
N PRO A 46 -10.01 -7.07 -41.68
CA PRO A 46 -11.39 -7.02 -41.28
C PRO A 46 -11.54 -6.13 -40.04
N SER A 47 -12.52 -5.22 -40.02
CA SER A 47 -12.79 -4.18 -38.99
C SER A 47 -11.82 -2.99 -38.98
N HIS A 48 -10.73 -3.02 -39.74
CA HIS A 48 -9.75 -1.93 -39.88
C HIS A 48 -9.27 -1.81 -41.31
N GLU A 49 -10.22 -1.66 -42.25
CA GLU A 49 -9.94 -1.68 -43.70
C GLU A 49 -8.92 -0.61 -44.17
N SER A 50 -8.88 0.54 -43.51
CA SER A 50 -7.96 1.64 -43.77
C SER A 50 -6.68 1.58 -42.91
N GLY A 51 -6.47 0.50 -42.17
CA GLY A 51 -5.34 0.36 -41.23
C GLY A 51 -5.61 1.00 -39.87
N TYR A 52 -4.94 0.46 -38.85
CA TYR A 52 -5.10 0.88 -37.44
C TYR A 52 -3.81 0.70 -36.66
N LEU A 53 -3.52 1.66 -35.82
CA LEU A 53 -2.45 1.57 -34.82
C LEU A 53 -2.95 2.12 -33.50
N LYS A 54 -2.81 1.35 -32.42
CA LYS A 54 -3.00 1.84 -31.05
C LYS A 54 -1.73 1.57 -30.27
N THR A 55 -1.16 2.62 -29.72
CA THR A 55 -0.08 2.53 -28.73
C THR A 55 -0.57 3.05 -27.40
N GLN A 56 -0.28 2.32 -26.34
CA GLN A 56 -0.62 2.69 -24.98
C GLN A 56 0.63 2.58 -24.12
N THR A 57 0.96 3.64 -23.41
CA THR A 57 2.00 3.65 -22.39
C THR A 57 1.37 3.97 -21.05
N ASN A 58 1.75 3.24 -20.02
CA ASN A 58 1.29 3.47 -18.65
C ASN A 58 2.50 3.44 -17.72
N SER A 59 2.73 4.56 -17.02
CA SER A 59 3.71 4.69 -15.95
C SER A 59 2.97 4.74 -14.62
N ASN A 60 3.22 3.78 -13.76
CA ASN A 60 2.66 3.72 -12.41
C ASN A 60 3.79 3.75 -11.40
N ARG A 61 3.76 4.73 -10.50
CA ARG A 61 4.71 4.89 -9.40
C ARG A 61 3.96 4.91 -8.08
N THR A 62 4.30 3.99 -7.21
CA THR A 62 3.82 3.97 -5.82
C THR A 62 5.00 4.21 -4.89
N ILE A 63 4.88 5.17 -3.99
CA ILE A 63 5.86 5.47 -2.94
C ILE A 63 5.17 5.29 -1.60
N ASN A 64 5.84 4.60 -0.69
CA ASN A 64 5.44 4.49 0.71
C ASN A 64 6.63 4.79 1.61
N ALA A 65 6.42 5.64 2.63
CA ALA A 65 7.45 5.97 3.61
C ALA A 65 6.82 6.01 5.01
N ASP A 66 7.54 5.46 5.99
CA ASP A 66 7.13 5.40 7.38
C ASP A 66 8.23 5.89 8.31
N ALA A 67 7.85 6.72 9.28
CA ALA A 67 8.69 7.10 10.40
C ALA A 67 7.99 6.64 11.68
N VAL A 68 8.63 5.76 12.45
CA VAL A 68 8.02 5.08 13.61
C VAL A 68 8.89 5.24 14.83
N LEU A 69 8.30 5.68 15.93
CA LEU A 69 8.90 5.74 17.26
C LEU A 69 8.21 4.71 18.15
N THR A 70 9.00 3.81 18.76
CA THR A 70 8.50 2.78 19.66
C THR A 70 9.15 2.92 21.02
N TYR A 71 8.34 3.01 22.06
CA TYR A 71 8.76 3.00 23.46
C TYR A 71 8.30 1.71 24.11
N SER A 72 9.19 0.96 24.75
CA SER A 72 8.90 -0.31 25.41
C SER A 72 9.43 -0.30 26.83
N THR A 73 8.59 -0.64 27.80
CA THR A 73 9.00 -0.72 29.21
C THR A 73 8.14 -1.70 29.98
N ASN A 74 8.62 -2.14 31.12
CA ASN A 74 7.83 -2.88 32.08
C ASN A 74 7.35 -1.94 33.21
N LEU A 75 6.07 -1.97 33.50
CA LEU A 75 5.45 -1.26 34.61
C LEU A 75 5.36 -2.21 35.82
N GLY A 76 6.43 -2.23 36.62
CA GLY A 76 6.58 -3.19 37.71
C GLY A 76 6.90 -4.61 37.19
N LYS A 77 6.52 -5.63 37.99
CA LYS A 77 6.87 -7.03 37.74
C LYS A 77 5.90 -7.75 36.78
N ASN A 78 4.69 -7.23 36.64
CA ASN A 78 3.58 -7.95 36.02
C ASN A 78 2.98 -7.27 34.78
N MET A 79 3.38 -6.05 34.48
CA MET A 79 2.82 -5.30 33.35
C MET A 79 3.89 -4.93 32.35
N SER A 80 3.59 -5.09 31.07
CA SER A 80 4.39 -4.58 29.94
C SER A 80 3.60 -3.47 29.23
N LEU A 81 4.32 -2.45 28.79
CA LEU A 81 3.78 -1.35 27.99
C LEU A 81 4.64 -1.19 26.75
N VAL A 82 3.98 -1.17 25.60
CA VAL A 82 4.59 -0.75 24.33
C VAL A 82 3.75 0.37 23.74
N GLY A 83 4.34 1.55 23.62
CA GLY A 83 3.76 2.69 22.92
C GLY A 83 4.42 2.86 21.56
N THR A 84 3.64 3.04 20.52
CA THR A 84 4.12 3.30 19.15
C THR A 84 3.45 4.55 18.63
N ALA A 85 4.22 5.47 18.07
CA ALA A 85 3.72 6.61 17.29
C ALA A 85 4.38 6.61 15.92
N GLY A 86 3.63 6.92 14.89
CA GLY A 86 4.16 6.88 13.53
C GLY A 86 3.50 7.87 12.60
N LEU A 87 4.26 8.21 11.55
CA LEU A 87 3.83 8.97 10.40
C LEU A 87 4.00 8.08 9.17
N ASN A 88 3.03 8.11 8.27
CA ASN A 88 3.09 7.40 7.00
C ASN A 88 2.76 8.36 5.86
N LEU A 89 3.50 8.24 4.77
CA LEU A 89 3.23 8.88 3.49
C LEU A 89 3.02 7.78 2.44
N TYR A 90 1.87 7.79 1.82
CA TYR A 90 1.54 6.92 0.70
C TYR A 90 1.16 7.77 -0.51
N ARG A 91 1.85 7.56 -1.63
CA ARG A 91 1.60 8.30 -2.88
C ARG A 91 1.56 7.36 -4.07
N VAL A 92 0.55 7.55 -4.91
CA VAL A 92 0.42 6.90 -6.21
C VAL A 92 0.36 7.97 -7.29
N ASP A 93 1.23 7.86 -8.28
CA ASP A 93 1.20 8.62 -9.53
C ASP A 93 0.99 7.61 -10.66
N ASN A 94 -0.07 7.78 -11.42
CA ASN A 94 -0.35 7.00 -12.63
C ASN A 94 -0.51 7.96 -13.81
N PHE A 95 0.20 7.69 -14.89
CA PHE A 95 0.09 8.46 -16.11
C PHE A 95 -0.05 7.49 -17.30
N GLN A 96 -1.20 7.57 -17.96
CA GLN A 96 -1.47 6.77 -19.14
C GLN A 96 -1.61 7.67 -20.35
N THR A 97 -0.88 7.33 -21.44
CA THR A 97 -1.06 7.93 -22.75
C THR A 97 -1.53 6.86 -23.72
N THR A 98 -2.61 7.13 -24.43
CA THR A 98 -3.11 6.29 -25.51
C THR A 98 -3.07 7.10 -26.79
N ILE A 99 -2.40 6.61 -27.80
CA ILE A 99 -2.33 7.19 -29.16
C ILE A 99 -3.00 6.21 -30.10
N THR A 100 -4.00 6.67 -30.83
CA THR A 100 -4.71 5.87 -31.85
C THR A 100 -4.53 6.53 -33.20
N GLY A 101 -4.10 5.78 -34.20
CA GLY A 101 -4.02 6.17 -35.60
C GLY A 101 -4.99 5.35 -36.45
N LYS A 102 -5.72 6.03 -37.33
CA LYS A 102 -6.56 5.45 -38.37
C LYS A 102 -6.22 6.05 -39.70
N ASP A 103 -6.68 5.41 -40.78
CA ASP A 103 -6.44 5.86 -42.15
C ASP A 103 -4.94 5.98 -42.47
N MET A 104 -4.32 4.83 -42.64
CA MET A 104 -2.91 4.70 -42.95
C MET A 104 -2.64 5.23 -44.36
N ALA A 105 -1.82 6.27 -44.49
CA ALA A 105 -1.46 6.88 -45.78
C ALA A 105 -0.33 6.12 -46.47
N GLU A 106 0.58 5.51 -45.72
CA GLU A 106 1.72 4.76 -46.26
C GLU A 106 1.66 3.33 -45.74
N PRO A 107 1.30 2.34 -46.63
CA PRO A 107 1.33 0.94 -46.25
C PRO A 107 2.73 0.52 -45.81
N GLU A 108 2.80 -0.38 -44.81
CA GLU A 108 4.01 -0.97 -44.24
C GLU A 108 4.77 -0.14 -43.20
N ILE A 109 4.51 1.15 -43.06
CA ILE A 109 5.18 1.98 -42.02
C ILE A 109 4.38 1.99 -40.72
N LYS A 110 4.76 1.14 -39.77
CA LYS A 110 4.17 1.06 -38.43
C LYS A 110 4.56 2.23 -37.53
N LYS A 111 4.28 3.46 -37.94
CA LYS A 111 4.54 4.67 -37.17
C LYS A 111 3.31 5.56 -37.17
N ILE A 112 3.00 6.16 -36.03
CA ILE A 112 1.83 7.04 -35.91
C ILE A 112 1.81 8.17 -36.96
N ASN A 113 2.96 8.62 -37.43
CA ASN A 113 3.03 9.67 -38.42
C ASN A 113 2.50 9.21 -39.81
N SER A 114 2.40 7.92 -40.05
CA SER A 114 1.84 7.36 -41.30
C SER A 114 0.31 7.30 -41.32
N PHE A 115 -0.36 7.75 -40.27
CA PHE A 115 -1.82 7.77 -40.16
C PHE A 115 -2.34 9.20 -40.30
N SER A 116 -3.42 9.38 -41.06
CA SER A 116 -4.04 10.69 -41.32
C SER A 116 -4.89 11.13 -40.14
N ASP A 117 -5.69 10.22 -39.54
CA ASP A 117 -6.46 10.48 -38.34
C ASP A 117 -5.70 10.00 -37.10
N LYS A 118 -5.47 10.92 -36.16
CA LYS A 118 -4.68 10.68 -34.95
C LYS A 118 -5.43 11.21 -33.73
N THR A 119 -5.62 10.37 -32.74
CA THR A 119 -6.20 10.74 -31.45
C THR A 119 -5.19 10.47 -30.35
N ILE A 120 -4.96 11.45 -29.48
CA ILE A 120 -4.12 11.32 -28.29
C ILE A 120 -5.01 11.54 -27.06
N VAL A 121 -4.97 10.61 -26.13
CA VAL A 121 -5.68 10.69 -24.85
C VAL A 121 -4.67 10.52 -23.73
N GLU A 122 -4.62 11.50 -22.83
CA GLU A 122 -3.81 11.47 -21.62
C GLU A 122 -4.71 11.36 -20.40
N SER A 123 -4.37 10.47 -19.49
CA SER A 123 -5.14 10.21 -18.28
C SER A 123 -4.20 10.21 -17.06
N PRO A 124 -3.93 11.41 -16.50
CA PRO A 124 -3.17 11.53 -15.26
C PRO A 124 -4.06 11.17 -14.06
N TYR A 125 -3.49 10.44 -13.10
CA TYR A 125 -4.10 10.18 -11.81
C TYR A 125 -3.06 10.30 -10.72
N GLN A 126 -3.36 11.08 -9.68
CA GLN A 126 -2.52 11.24 -8.50
C GLN A 126 -3.36 11.10 -7.24
N ARG A 127 -2.81 10.36 -6.28
CA ARG A 127 -3.38 10.23 -4.94
C ARG A 127 -2.27 10.26 -3.91
N GLN A 128 -2.46 11.06 -2.88
CA GLN A 128 -1.58 11.10 -1.72
C GLN A 128 -2.39 10.95 -0.44
N ILE A 129 -1.88 10.14 0.48
CA ILE A 129 -2.40 9.97 1.83
C ILE A 129 -1.25 10.23 2.79
N ASN A 130 -1.44 11.17 3.69
CA ASN A 130 -0.56 11.41 4.82
C ASN A 130 -1.26 10.94 6.08
N SER A 131 -0.61 10.10 6.86
CA SER A 131 -1.21 9.50 8.04
C SER A 131 -0.38 9.75 9.28
N ALA A 132 -1.04 9.97 10.40
CA ALA A 132 -0.44 9.93 11.72
C ALA A 132 -1.17 8.89 12.55
N TYR A 133 -0.44 8.08 13.32
CA TYR A 133 -1.06 7.06 14.16
C TYR A 133 -0.33 6.91 15.49
N ALA A 134 -1.08 6.48 16.49
CA ALA A 134 -0.54 6.08 17.77
C ALA A 134 -1.21 4.79 18.23
N MET A 135 -0.42 3.92 18.87
CA MET A 135 -0.86 2.64 19.40
C MET A 135 -0.25 2.42 20.78
N VAL A 136 -1.04 1.89 21.69
CA VAL A 136 -0.62 1.47 23.03
C VAL A 136 -1.00 0.02 23.22
N ASN A 137 -0.02 -0.82 23.51
CA ASN A 137 -0.19 -2.22 23.87
C ASN A 137 0.13 -2.39 25.34
N LEU A 138 -0.81 -2.90 26.11
CA LEU A 138 -0.66 -3.25 27.51
C LEU A 138 -0.76 -4.75 27.68
N GLY A 139 0.22 -5.36 28.32
CA GLY A 139 0.22 -6.76 28.69
C GLY A 139 0.22 -6.93 30.20
N TYR A 140 -0.57 -7.84 30.74
CA TYR A 140 -0.60 -8.19 32.16
C TYR A 140 -0.33 -9.68 32.36
N LYS A 141 0.72 -10.01 33.10
CA LYS A 141 1.14 -11.38 33.50
C LYS A 141 1.12 -12.40 32.34
N ASN A 142 1.37 -11.95 31.11
CA ASN A 142 1.37 -12.77 29.88
C ASN A 142 0.03 -13.44 29.51
N PHE A 143 -1.06 -13.18 30.23
CA PHE A 143 -2.36 -13.77 29.92
C PHE A 143 -3.45 -12.76 29.49
N ALA A 144 -3.32 -11.48 29.83
CA ALA A 144 -4.25 -10.44 29.39
C ALA A 144 -3.53 -9.35 28.59
N TYR A 145 -4.12 -8.93 27.48
CA TYR A 145 -3.58 -7.90 26.61
C TYR A 145 -4.69 -6.94 26.19
N LEU A 146 -4.35 -5.67 26.16
CA LEU A 146 -5.20 -4.57 25.66
C LEU A 146 -4.41 -3.77 24.64
N ASP A 147 -4.99 -3.58 23.46
CA ASP A 147 -4.45 -2.76 22.40
C ASP A 147 -5.42 -1.61 22.10
N VAL A 148 -4.92 -0.40 22.10
CA VAL A 148 -5.67 0.81 21.73
C VAL A 148 -4.92 1.48 20.60
N THR A 149 -5.62 1.80 19.50
CA THR A 149 -5.04 2.45 18.34
C THR A 149 -5.89 3.63 17.91
N VAL A 150 -5.26 4.69 17.49
CA VAL A 150 -5.88 5.81 16.78
C VAL A 150 -5.04 6.12 15.56
N ARG A 151 -5.70 6.30 14.42
CA ARG A 151 -5.08 6.70 13.15
C ARG A 151 -5.86 7.85 12.54
N ALA A 152 -5.17 8.84 12.04
CA ALA A 152 -5.72 9.93 11.26
C ALA A 152 -5.09 9.92 9.87
N ASP A 153 -5.92 9.85 8.83
CA ASP A 153 -5.53 9.87 7.42
C ASP A 153 -6.01 11.17 6.78
N ASN A 154 -5.09 11.89 6.15
CA ASN A 154 -5.39 13.02 5.30
C ASN A 154 -5.18 12.60 3.84
N THR A 155 -6.23 12.65 3.02
CA THR A 155 -6.20 12.22 1.61
C THR A 155 -6.51 13.37 0.66
N SER A 156 -5.77 13.46 -0.43
CA SER A 156 -5.93 14.51 -1.45
C SER A 156 -7.19 14.35 -2.34
N THR A 157 -7.90 13.22 -2.23
CA THR A 157 -8.98 12.86 -3.18
C THR A 157 -10.39 13.07 -2.67
N LEU A 158 -10.56 13.47 -1.39
CA LEU A 158 -11.89 13.62 -0.77
C LEU A 158 -12.11 15.06 -0.29
N ILE A 159 -13.40 15.48 -0.27
CA ILE A 159 -13.82 16.83 0.16
C ILE A 159 -13.53 17.05 1.64
N ASN A 160 -13.94 16.10 2.50
CA ASN A 160 -13.46 16.01 3.86
C ASN A 160 -12.18 15.18 3.84
N ASN A 161 -11.05 15.85 3.83
CA ASN A 161 -9.77 15.23 3.56
C ASN A 161 -9.11 14.54 4.78
N THR A 162 -9.71 14.61 5.96
CA THR A 162 -9.17 13.99 7.18
C THR A 162 -10.19 13.07 7.85
N TYR A 163 -9.79 11.84 8.08
CA TYR A 163 -10.56 10.78 8.72
C TYR A 163 -9.80 10.23 9.90
N VAL A 164 -10.50 9.92 11.00
CA VAL A 164 -9.90 9.36 12.21
C VAL A 164 -10.52 8.00 12.49
N TYR A 165 -9.68 7.01 12.73
CA TYR A 165 -10.04 5.61 12.93
C TYR A 165 -9.57 5.16 14.34
N PRO A 166 -10.40 5.22 15.36
CA PRO A 166 -10.10 4.62 16.65
C PRO A 166 -10.36 3.12 16.65
N SER A 167 -9.54 2.36 17.36
CA SER A 167 -9.80 0.95 17.60
C SER A 167 -9.33 0.51 18.97
N VAL A 168 -10.03 -0.47 19.53
CA VAL A 168 -9.69 -1.13 20.80
C VAL A 168 -9.81 -2.63 20.61
N SER A 169 -8.81 -3.39 21.05
CA SER A 169 -8.89 -4.83 21.10
C SER A 169 -8.38 -5.37 22.44
N GLY A 170 -9.04 -6.41 22.94
CA GLY A 170 -8.65 -7.13 24.13
C GLY A 170 -8.45 -8.61 23.85
N SER A 171 -7.48 -9.23 24.49
CA SER A 171 -7.31 -10.68 24.43
C SER A 171 -6.95 -11.25 25.79
N PHE A 172 -7.47 -12.44 26.05
CA PHE A 172 -7.32 -13.15 27.32
C PHE A 172 -6.97 -14.62 27.08
N ILE A 173 -5.81 -15.03 27.57
CA ILE A 173 -5.31 -16.41 27.49
C ILE A 173 -5.72 -17.11 28.77
N PHE A 174 -6.91 -17.68 28.78
CA PHE A 174 -7.47 -18.30 29.98
C PHE A 174 -6.76 -19.61 30.34
N SER A 175 -6.08 -20.26 29.38
CA SER A 175 -5.30 -21.48 29.64
C SER A 175 -4.17 -21.27 30.66
N GLU A 176 -3.61 -20.08 30.76
CA GLU A 176 -2.55 -19.75 31.71
C GLU A 176 -3.04 -19.76 33.19
N LEU A 177 -4.35 -19.72 33.41
CA LEU A 177 -4.96 -19.74 34.74
C LEU A 177 -5.53 -21.11 35.12
N LEU A 178 -5.44 -22.10 34.21
CA LEU A 178 -5.98 -23.43 34.47
C LEU A 178 -5.06 -24.24 35.38
N PRO A 179 -5.63 -25.07 36.27
CA PRO A 179 -4.85 -26.05 37.06
C PRO A 179 -4.08 -27.01 36.14
N SER A 180 -2.92 -27.51 36.62
CA SER A 180 -2.04 -28.39 35.87
C SER A 180 -2.72 -29.69 35.40
N SER A 181 -3.80 -30.12 36.03
CA SER A 181 -4.59 -31.30 35.61
C SER A 181 -5.39 -31.04 34.34
N VAL A 182 -5.92 -29.80 34.16
CA VAL A 182 -6.70 -29.42 32.99
C VAL A 182 -5.80 -29.00 31.83
N SER A 183 -4.64 -28.39 32.11
CA SER A 183 -3.67 -27.96 31.08
C SER A 183 -3.05 -29.13 30.32
N LYS A 184 -3.12 -30.35 30.84
CA LYS A 184 -2.72 -31.58 30.11
C LYS A 184 -3.67 -31.91 28.94
N ILE A 185 -4.93 -31.52 29.04
CA ILE A 185 -5.96 -31.76 28.02
C ILE A 185 -6.11 -30.52 27.14
N LEU A 186 -6.16 -29.33 27.74
CA LEU A 186 -6.27 -28.04 27.04
C LEU A 186 -4.97 -27.27 27.21
N SER A 187 -4.03 -27.48 26.28
CA SER A 187 -2.70 -26.86 26.32
C SER A 187 -2.71 -25.33 26.00
N PHE A 188 -3.70 -24.85 25.25
CA PHE A 188 -3.83 -23.43 24.90
C PHE A 188 -5.30 -23.05 24.67
N GLY A 189 -5.75 -21.96 25.32
CA GLY A 189 -7.07 -21.36 25.12
C GLY A 189 -7.00 -19.84 25.22
N LYS A 190 -7.47 -19.15 24.20
CA LYS A 190 -7.47 -17.68 24.10
C LYS A 190 -8.81 -17.16 23.57
N VAL A 191 -9.34 -16.14 24.22
CA VAL A 191 -10.49 -15.35 23.74
C VAL A 191 -10.00 -13.98 23.35
N ARG A 192 -10.56 -13.41 22.29
CA ARG A 192 -10.30 -12.03 21.85
C ARG A 192 -11.58 -11.35 21.42
N ALA A 193 -11.64 -10.04 21.64
CA ALA A 193 -12.69 -9.16 21.15
C ALA A 193 -12.07 -7.86 20.66
N SER A 194 -12.65 -7.26 19.62
CA SER A 194 -12.19 -6.00 19.06
C SER A 194 -13.36 -5.15 18.59
N TRP A 195 -13.18 -3.84 18.70
CA TRP A 195 -14.06 -2.84 18.14
C TRP A 195 -13.22 -1.81 17.36
N ALA A 196 -13.72 -1.36 16.22
CA ALA A 196 -13.11 -0.32 15.40
C ALA A 196 -14.21 0.47 14.66
N GLU A 197 -13.94 1.75 14.41
CA GLU A 197 -14.78 2.64 13.60
C GLU A 197 -14.08 3.04 12.29
#